data_03105b95194f278d730fed497a0cbbca
#
_entry.id   03105b95194f278d730fed497a0cbbca
#
_cell.length_a   1.000
_cell.length_b   1.000
_cell.length_c   1.000
_cell.angle_alpha   90.00
_cell.angle_beta   90.00
_cell.angle_gamma   90.00
#
_symmetry.space_group_name_H-M   'P 1'
#
loop_
_entity.id
_entity.type
_entity.pdbx_description
1 polymer ?
#
loop_
_entity_poly.entity_id
_entity_poly.type
_entity_poly.pdbx_seq_one_letter_code
_entity_poly.pdbx_strand_id
1 'polypeptide(L)'
;MTQKNAVVLLSGGLDSATVLAIAQQQGYRVYALSFDYGQRSQAETVAAKELAEALQATEHRIMKIDLSQFGGSALTDSDIAVPDAQDSVDGDIPVTYVPARNTVFLSMALAWAEVVEARDIFIGVNAVDYSGYPDCRPEYIAAFEAMANLATKAGVEGLSLIHISEPTRQHH
;
A
#
# COMPACT_ATOMS: atom_id res chain seq x y z
N MET A 1 -24.13 12.41 -11.18
CA MET A 1 -22.71 12.13 -11.42
C MET A 1 -22.35 10.75 -10.89
N THR A 2 -21.64 10.00 -11.68
CA THR A 2 -21.23 8.66 -11.30
C THR A 2 -20.12 8.73 -10.25
N GLN A 3 -20.28 8.01 -9.15
CA GLN A 3 -19.27 7.93 -8.12
C GLN A 3 -18.06 7.16 -8.65
N LYS A 4 -16.86 7.69 -8.41
CA LYS A 4 -15.61 7.05 -8.85
C LYS A 4 -15.16 5.98 -7.88
N ASN A 5 -14.49 4.97 -8.41
CA ASN A 5 -13.88 3.91 -7.61
C ASN A 5 -12.42 4.24 -7.31
N ALA A 6 -11.97 3.82 -6.15
CA ALA A 6 -10.57 3.90 -5.78
C ALA A 6 -10.14 2.62 -5.07
N VAL A 7 -8.91 2.19 -5.30
CA VAL A 7 -8.29 1.12 -4.54
C VAL A 7 -7.43 1.75 -3.45
N VAL A 8 -7.60 1.29 -2.21
CA VAL A 8 -6.84 1.79 -1.07
C VAL A 8 -6.07 0.62 -0.46
N LEU A 9 -4.75 0.77 -0.35
CA LEU A 9 -3.93 -0.21 0.37
C LEU A 9 -4.14 -0.02 1.87
N LEU A 10 -4.65 -1.03 2.54
CA LEU A 10 -5.04 -0.97 3.94
C LEU A 10 -4.24 -1.98 4.76
N SER A 11 -3.30 -1.47 5.55
CA SER A 11 -2.43 -2.31 6.39
C SER A 11 -2.94 -2.53 7.81
N GLY A 12 -3.95 -1.76 8.22
CA GLY A 12 -4.41 -1.76 9.61
C GLY A 12 -3.71 -0.72 10.47
N GLY A 13 -2.69 -0.05 9.97
CA GLY A 13 -2.02 1.05 10.67
C GLY A 13 -2.75 2.38 10.54
N LEU A 14 -2.32 3.35 11.33
CA LEU A 14 -2.96 4.67 11.39
C LEU A 14 -2.95 5.39 10.04
N ASP A 15 -1.82 5.37 9.34
CA ASP A 15 -1.70 6.08 8.06
C ASP A 15 -2.66 5.52 7.01
N SER A 16 -2.80 4.21 6.93
CA SER A 16 -3.71 3.59 5.96
C SER A 16 -5.17 3.84 6.34
N ALA A 17 -5.51 3.87 7.62
CA ALA A 17 -6.85 4.22 8.07
C ALA A 17 -7.21 5.65 7.69
N THR A 18 -6.28 6.58 7.89
CA THR A 18 -6.45 7.98 7.52
C THR A 18 -6.66 8.13 6.01
N VAL A 19 -5.87 7.42 5.22
CA VAL A 19 -5.97 7.46 3.76
C VAL A 19 -7.32 6.93 3.28
N LEU A 20 -7.81 5.83 3.88
CA LEU A 20 -9.12 5.29 3.55
C LEU A 20 -10.22 6.31 3.85
N ALA A 21 -10.16 6.93 5.01
CA ALA A 21 -11.14 7.96 5.40
C ALA A 21 -11.11 9.16 4.43
N ILE A 22 -9.92 9.58 4.02
CA ILE A 22 -9.77 10.69 3.06
C ILE A 22 -10.38 10.31 1.70
N ALA A 23 -10.12 9.11 1.21
CA ALA A 23 -10.68 8.67 -0.06
C ALA A 23 -12.21 8.68 -0.02
N GLN A 24 -12.81 8.20 1.07
CA GLN A 24 -14.26 8.26 1.25
C GLN A 24 -14.79 9.68 1.31
N GLN A 25 -14.09 10.55 2.01
CA GLN A 25 -14.45 11.96 2.13
C GLN A 25 -14.42 12.67 0.78
N GLN A 26 -13.53 12.24 -0.11
CA GLN A 26 -13.47 12.76 -1.47
C GLN A 26 -14.53 12.16 -2.41
N GLY A 27 -15.37 11.28 -1.90
CA GLY A 27 -16.52 10.76 -2.64
C GLY A 27 -16.27 9.46 -3.39
N TYR A 28 -15.13 8.79 -3.18
CA TYR A 28 -14.83 7.52 -3.83
C TYR A 28 -15.58 6.36 -3.18
N ARG A 29 -15.96 5.39 -4.01
CA ARG A 29 -16.26 4.04 -3.51
C ARG A 29 -14.92 3.35 -3.28
N VAL A 30 -14.69 2.88 -2.06
CA VAL A 30 -13.39 2.35 -1.67
C VAL A 30 -13.36 0.84 -1.77
N TYR A 31 -12.40 0.35 -2.53
CA TYR A 31 -12.03 -1.05 -2.62
C TYR A 31 -10.73 -1.21 -1.83
N ALA A 32 -10.83 -1.73 -0.62
CA ALA A 32 -9.70 -1.86 0.28
C ALA A 32 -8.97 -3.17 0.04
N LEU A 33 -7.65 -3.10 -0.09
CA LEU A 33 -6.79 -4.25 -0.35
C LEU A 33 -5.76 -4.38 0.77
N SER A 34 -5.77 -5.53 1.42
CA SER A 34 -4.83 -5.87 2.49
C SER A 34 -4.07 -7.13 2.10
N PHE A 35 -2.94 -7.36 2.77
CA PHE A 35 -2.08 -8.50 2.46
C PHE A 35 -1.72 -9.29 3.70
N ASP A 36 -1.85 -10.60 3.58
CA ASP A 36 -1.21 -11.55 4.48
C ASP A 36 0.02 -12.07 3.72
N TYR A 37 1.20 -11.54 4.07
CA TYR A 37 2.43 -11.78 3.31
C TYR A 37 3.46 -12.63 4.07
N GLY A 38 3.01 -13.37 5.08
CA GLY A 38 3.90 -14.19 5.90
C GLY A 38 4.59 -13.41 7.00
N GLN A 39 4.03 -12.25 7.40
CA GLN A 39 4.54 -11.50 8.54
C GLN A 39 4.37 -12.29 9.84
N ARG A 40 5.25 -12.03 10.79
CA ARG A 40 5.28 -12.75 12.06
C ARG A 40 4.06 -12.53 12.94
N SER A 41 3.35 -11.40 12.75
CA SER A 41 2.15 -11.05 13.51
C SER A 41 0.97 -10.89 12.57
N GLN A 42 -0.18 -11.43 12.98
CA GLN A 42 -1.44 -11.28 12.25
C GLN A 42 -2.27 -10.10 12.75
N ALA A 43 -1.75 -9.31 13.68
CA ALA A 43 -2.47 -8.18 14.26
C ALA A 43 -2.87 -7.14 13.21
N GLU A 44 -2.01 -6.91 12.22
CA GLU A 44 -2.31 -5.97 11.12
C GLU A 44 -3.51 -6.42 10.30
N THR A 45 -3.61 -7.71 10.01
CA THR A 45 -4.73 -8.25 9.23
C THR A 45 -6.05 -8.10 9.97
N VAL A 46 -6.05 -8.39 11.27
CA VAL A 46 -7.24 -8.23 12.11
C VAL A 46 -7.67 -6.76 12.17
N ALA A 47 -6.71 -5.87 12.39
CA ALA A 47 -6.98 -4.42 12.43
C ALA A 47 -7.51 -3.91 11.10
N ALA A 48 -6.98 -4.40 9.98
CA ALA A 48 -7.47 -4.01 8.65
C ALA A 48 -8.92 -4.41 8.44
N LYS A 49 -9.33 -5.61 8.86
CA LYS A 49 -10.72 -6.04 8.78
C LYS A 49 -11.64 -5.13 9.56
N GLU A 50 -11.26 -4.81 10.80
CA GLU A 50 -12.05 -3.94 11.66
C GLU A 50 -12.18 -2.55 11.07
N LEU A 51 -11.11 -1.99 10.52
CA LEU A 51 -11.12 -0.67 9.90
C LEU A 51 -11.98 -0.64 8.64
N ALA A 52 -11.89 -1.66 7.79
CA ALA A 52 -12.68 -1.73 6.57
C ALA A 52 -14.17 -1.77 6.90
N GLU A 53 -14.57 -2.52 7.92
CA GLU A 53 -15.96 -2.57 8.37
C GLU A 53 -16.39 -1.25 8.99
N ALA A 54 -15.59 -0.68 9.91
CA ALA A 54 -15.93 0.54 10.61
C ALA A 54 -16.06 1.73 9.67
N LEU A 55 -15.21 1.80 8.64
CA LEU A 55 -15.22 2.87 7.65
C LEU A 55 -16.06 2.53 6.43
N GLN A 56 -16.75 1.39 6.43
CA GLN A 56 -17.70 1.01 5.39
C GLN A 56 -17.11 0.99 3.98
N ALA A 57 -15.96 0.33 3.83
CA ALA A 57 -15.40 0.09 2.51
C ALA A 57 -16.43 -0.67 1.65
N THR A 58 -16.50 -0.35 0.37
CA THR A 58 -17.41 -1.03 -0.56
C THR A 58 -17.07 -2.50 -0.66
N GLU A 59 -15.78 -2.82 -0.70
CA GLU A 59 -15.28 -4.20 -0.69
C GLU A 59 -13.93 -4.22 0.01
N HIS A 60 -13.62 -5.29 0.71
CA HIS A 60 -12.32 -5.50 1.32
C HIS A 60 -11.81 -6.89 0.95
N ARG A 61 -10.64 -6.96 0.34
CA ARG A 61 -9.98 -8.22 0.02
C ARG A 61 -8.66 -8.33 0.74
N ILE A 62 -8.37 -9.54 1.22
CA ILE A 62 -7.08 -9.87 1.83
C ILE A 62 -6.41 -10.89 0.93
N MET A 63 -5.29 -10.49 0.32
CA MET A 63 -4.51 -11.36 -0.55
C MET A 63 -3.44 -12.06 0.25
N LYS A 64 -3.31 -13.36 0.08
CA LYS A 64 -2.25 -14.16 0.71
C LYS A 64 -1.09 -14.26 -0.26
N ILE A 65 0.05 -13.76 0.16
CA ILE A 65 1.31 -13.82 -0.59
C ILE A 65 2.40 -14.22 0.41
N ASP A 66 3.07 -15.32 0.16
CA ASP A 66 4.08 -15.80 1.10
C ASP A 66 5.47 -15.26 0.72
N LEU A 67 5.78 -14.04 1.15
CA LEU A 67 7.08 -13.43 0.95
C LEU A 67 8.16 -14.02 1.87
N SER A 68 7.76 -14.78 2.89
CA SER A 68 8.73 -15.44 3.79
C SER A 68 9.57 -16.49 3.06
N GLN A 69 9.10 -16.99 1.93
CA GLN A 69 9.85 -17.95 1.11
C GLN A 69 11.18 -17.38 0.61
N PHE A 70 11.29 -16.08 0.51
CA PHE A 70 12.51 -15.43 0.05
C PHE A 70 13.44 -15.05 1.20
N GLY A 71 12.95 -15.00 2.44
CA GLY A 71 13.74 -14.56 3.59
C GLY A 71 14.16 -13.09 3.49
N GLY A 72 15.24 -12.76 4.17
CA GLY A 72 15.86 -11.44 4.03
C GLY A 72 15.27 -10.31 4.86
N SER A 73 14.24 -10.58 5.68
CA SER A 73 13.64 -9.57 6.54
C SER A 73 13.33 -10.13 7.93
N ALA A 74 13.55 -9.33 8.96
CA ALA A 74 13.19 -9.69 10.33
C ALA A 74 11.67 -9.84 10.50
N LEU A 75 10.85 -9.26 9.62
CA LEU A 75 9.39 -9.39 9.70
C LEU A 75 8.87 -10.71 9.15
N THR A 76 9.63 -11.38 8.28
CA THR A 76 9.20 -12.61 7.62
C THR A 76 10.14 -13.79 7.88
N ASP A 77 11.39 -13.52 8.25
CA ASP A 77 12.43 -14.54 8.48
C ASP A 77 12.71 -14.67 9.97
N SER A 78 12.36 -15.81 10.57
CA SER A 78 12.54 -16.06 12.00
C SER A 78 14.02 -16.17 12.41
N ASP A 79 14.94 -16.39 11.45
CA ASP A 79 16.37 -16.44 11.71
C ASP A 79 16.99 -15.03 11.89
N ILE A 80 16.23 -13.99 11.55
CA ILE A 80 16.68 -12.60 11.69
C ILE A 80 15.94 -11.99 12.88
N ALA A 81 16.71 -11.46 13.85
CA ALA A 81 16.12 -10.82 15.02
C ALA A 81 15.50 -9.46 14.64
N VAL A 82 14.32 -9.14 15.21
CA VAL A 82 13.73 -7.81 15.08
C VAL A 82 14.46 -6.88 16.06
N PRO A 83 15.17 -5.86 15.58
CA PRO A 83 15.89 -4.94 16.47
C PRO A 83 14.92 -4.04 17.24
N ASP A 84 15.36 -3.60 18.41
CA ASP A 84 14.66 -2.52 19.12
C ASP A 84 14.79 -1.21 18.32
N ALA A 85 13.85 -0.29 18.52
CA ALA A 85 13.84 0.98 17.80
C ALA A 85 15.12 1.80 18.00
N GLN A 86 15.88 1.52 19.05
CA GLN A 86 17.13 2.22 19.36
C GLN A 86 18.34 1.72 18.58
N ASP A 87 18.22 0.56 17.93
CA ASP A 87 19.34 -0.09 17.23
C ASP A 87 19.41 0.29 15.75
N SER A 88 18.52 1.15 15.27
CA SER A 88 18.55 1.59 13.88
C SER A 88 19.68 2.62 13.66
N VAL A 89 20.53 2.34 12.68
CA VAL A 89 21.60 3.25 12.27
C VAL A 89 21.04 4.15 11.16
N ASP A 90 21.21 5.47 11.32
CA ASP A 90 20.76 6.43 10.31
C ASP A 90 21.42 6.16 8.95
N GLY A 91 20.58 6.09 7.91
CA GLY A 91 21.04 5.92 6.54
C GLY A 91 21.08 4.49 6.02
N ASP A 92 21.05 3.49 6.90
CA ASP A 92 21.03 2.09 6.49
C ASP A 92 19.60 1.62 6.25
N ILE A 93 19.46 0.68 5.30
CA ILE A 93 18.15 0.02 5.07
C ILE A 93 17.88 -0.92 6.25
N PRO A 94 16.77 -0.75 6.98
CA PRO A 94 16.48 -1.57 8.14
C PRO A 94 16.33 -3.06 7.81
N VAL A 95 16.68 -3.94 8.75
CA VAL A 95 16.50 -5.39 8.60
C VAL A 95 15.02 -5.79 8.55
N THR A 96 14.12 -4.90 8.95
CA THR A 96 12.67 -5.09 8.83
C THR A 96 12.16 -4.82 7.41
N TYR A 97 13.00 -4.29 6.52
CA TYR A 97 12.63 -4.13 5.12
C TYR A 97 12.33 -5.49 4.50
N VAL A 98 11.12 -5.65 3.97
CA VAL A 98 10.75 -6.84 3.20
C VAL A 98 11.03 -6.50 1.73
N PRO A 99 12.00 -7.15 1.10
CA PRO A 99 12.43 -6.77 -0.24
C PRO A 99 11.28 -6.70 -1.24
N ALA A 100 11.16 -5.55 -1.89
CA ALA A 100 10.17 -5.27 -2.93
C ALA A 100 8.70 -5.45 -2.51
N ARG A 101 8.40 -5.46 -1.20
CA ARG A 101 7.04 -5.66 -0.71
C ARG A 101 6.06 -4.66 -1.29
N ASN A 102 6.37 -3.37 -1.23
CA ASN A 102 5.47 -2.33 -1.74
C ASN A 102 5.30 -2.44 -3.26
N THR A 103 6.33 -2.85 -3.98
CA THR A 103 6.22 -3.08 -5.42
C THR A 103 5.24 -4.21 -5.71
N VAL A 104 5.32 -5.31 -4.96
CA VAL A 104 4.37 -6.42 -5.09
C VAL A 104 2.94 -5.92 -4.79
N PHE A 105 2.77 -5.20 -3.68
CA PHE A 105 1.47 -4.71 -3.27
C PHE A 105 0.86 -3.74 -4.28
N LEU A 106 1.66 -2.80 -4.78
CA LEU A 106 1.20 -1.85 -5.80
C LEU A 106 0.84 -2.54 -7.11
N SER A 107 1.57 -3.58 -7.48
CA SER A 107 1.26 -4.35 -8.68
C SER A 107 -0.09 -5.07 -8.56
N MET A 108 -0.38 -5.64 -7.41
CA MET A 108 -1.69 -6.26 -7.14
C MET A 108 -2.81 -5.22 -7.11
N ALA A 109 -2.55 -4.07 -6.48
CA ALA A 109 -3.52 -2.96 -6.46
C ALA A 109 -3.83 -2.48 -7.87
N LEU A 110 -2.82 -2.37 -8.72
CA LEU A 110 -2.98 -1.97 -10.11
C LEU A 110 -3.86 -2.96 -10.88
N ALA A 111 -3.63 -4.25 -10.71
CA ALA A 111 -4.44 -5.28 -11.36
C ALA A 111 -5.90 -5.19 -10.92
N TRP A 112 -6.15 -5.04 -9.62
CA TRP A 112 -7.51 -4.92 -9.11
C TRP A 112 -8.17 -3.61 -9.56
N ALA A 113 -7.40 -2.53 -9.61
CA ALA A 113 -7.90 -1.25 -10.11
C ALA A 113 -8.41 -1.36 -11.54
N GLU A 114 -7.71 -2.09 -12.42
CA GLU A 114 -8.22 -2.33 -13.77
C GLU A 114 -9.54 -3.10 -13.77
N VAL A 115 -9.64 -4.12 -12.92
CA VAL A 115 -10.86 -4.96 -12.84
C VAL A 115 -12.06 -4.14 -12.36
N VAL A 116 -11.89 -3.30 -11.36
CA VAL A 116 -12.99 -2.49 -10.80
C VAL A 116 -13.12 -1.13 -11.48
N GLU A 117 -12.37 -0.89 -12.53
CA GLU A 117 -12.38 0.37 -13.29
C GLU A 117 -12.04 1.59 -12.41
N ALA A 118 -11.12 1.40 -11.48
CA ALA A 118 -10.59 2.50 -10.67
C ALA A 118 -9.38 3.11 -11.37
N ARG A 119 -9.26 4.45 -11.27
CA ARG A 119 -8.12 5.20 -11.80
C ARG A 119 -7.25 5.76 -10.69
N ASP A 120 -7.68 5.62 -9.45
CA ASP A 120 -6.99 6.16 -8.29
C ASP A 120 -6.62 5.04 -7.32
N ILE A 121 -5.36 5.03 -6.93
CA ILE A 121 -4.82 4.12 -5.93
C ILE A 121 -4.28 4.98 -4.79
N PHE A 122 -4.77 4.76 -3.59
CA PHE A 122 -4.36 5.51 -2.40
C PHE A 122 -3.47 4.65 -1.53
N ILE A 123 -2.36 5.22 -1.11
CA ILE A 123 -1.38 4.55 -0.25
C ILE A 123 -1.03 5.45 0.93
N GLY A 124 -0.68 4.83 2.05
CA GLY A 124 -0.32 5.55 3.27
C GLY A 124 1.19 5.70 3.45
N VAL A 125 1.90 5.98 2.37
CA VAL A 125 3.34 6.21 2.46
C VAL A 125 3.60 7.65 2.89
N ASN A 126 4.44 7.84 3.88
CA ASN A 126 4.86 9.15 4.34
C ASN A 126 6.33 9.38 4.01
N ALA A 127 6.61 10.35 3.14
CA ALA A 127 7.97 10.64 2.71
C ALA A 127 8.86 11.16 3.83
N VAL A 128 8.25 11.83 4.84
CA VAL A 128 9.01 12.37 5.98
C VAL A 128 9.38 11.25 6.96
N ASP A 129 8.48 10.29 7.12
CA ASP A 129 8.63 9.18 8.07
C ASP A 129 9.05 7.88 7.39
N TYR A 130 9.46 7.94 6.13
CA TYR A 130 9.89 6.72 5.51
C TYR A 130 11.11 6.16 6.26
N SER A 131 11.05 4.92 6.62
CA SER A 131 12.01 4.30 7.54
C SER A 131 13.24 3.74 6.82
N GLY A 132 13.69 4.38 5.75
CA GLY A 132 14.80 3.91 4.93
C GLY A 132 14.42 2.83 3.91
N TYR A 133 13.15 2.59 3.70
CA TYR A 133 12.69 1.59 2.73
C TYR A 133 12.75 2.15 1.31
N PRO A 134 13.51 1.52 0.40
CA PRO A 134 13.65 2.03 -0.97
C PRO A 134 12.34 2.19 -1.73
N ASP A 135 11.39 1.30 -1.49
CA ASP A 135 10.10 1.27 -2.18
C ASP A 135 9.01 2.09 -1.50
N CYS A 136 9.42 3.01 -0.62
CA CYS A 136 8.52 4.00 -0.02
C CYS A 136 8.87 5.43 -0.45
N ARG A 137 9.90 5.63 -1.26
CA ARG A 137 10.36 6.95 -1.65
C ARG A 137 9.44 7.60 -2.69
N PRO A 138 9.25 8.93 -2.63
CA PRO A 138 8.38 9.63 -3.58
C PRO A 138 8.78 9.42 -5.04
N GLU A 139 10.06 9.44 -5.34
CA GLU A 139 10.57 9.22 -6.71
C GLU A 139 10.26 7.80 -7.21
N TYR A 140 10.24 6.82 -6.31
CA TYR A 140 9.84 5.47 -6.67
C TYR A 140 8.34 5.43 -7.01
N ILE A 141 7.50 6.05 -6.18
CA ILE A 141 6.05 6.06 -6.40
C ILE A 141 5.73 6.76 -7.72
N ALA A 142 6.40 7.87 -8.02
CA ALA A 142 6.23 8.57 -9.29
C ALA A 142 6.62 7.71 -10.49
N ALA A 143 7.72 6.95 -10.36
CA ALA A 143 8.16 6.02 -11.42
C ALA A 143 7.15 4.87 -11.61
N PHE A 144 6.59 4.35 -10.51
CA PHE A 144 5.58 3.30 -10.61
C PHE A 144 4.33 3.83 -11.32
N GLU A 145 3.88 5.03 -11.01
CA GLU A 145 2.74 5.66 -11.67
C GLU A 145 2.99 5.82 -13.18
N ALA A 146 4.17 6.28 -13.56
CA ALA A 146 4.53 6.40 -14.97
C ALA A 146 4.50 5.03 -15.68
N MET A 147 5.06 4.01 -15.05
CA MET A 147 5.04 2.64 -15.58
C MET A 147 3.61 2.13 -15.71
N ALA A 148 2.77 2.37 -14.71
CA ALA A 148 1.38 1.92 -14.71
C ALA A 148 0.61 2.49 -15.93
N ASN A 149 0.88 3.73 -16.28
CA ASN A 149 0.23 4.35 -17.44
C ASN A 149 0.74 3.81 -18.78
N LEU A 150 1.91 3.17 -18.80
CA LEU A 150 2.42 2.49 -19.98
C LEU A 150 1.94 1.04 -20.10
N ALA A 151 1.64 0.40 -18.97
CA ALA A 151 1.45 -1.04 -18.88
C ALA A 151 -0.01 -1.45 -18.72
N THR A 152 -0.95 -0.51 -18.69
CA THR A 152 -2.35 -0.82 -18.47
C THR A 152 -3.20 -0.48 -19.68
N LYS A 153 -4.33 -1.16 -19.80
CA LYS A 153 -5.31 -0.87 -20.85
C LYS A 153 -5.75 0.59 -20.83
N ALA A 154 -6.06 1.10 -19.65
CA ALA A 154 -6.52 2.47 -19.47
C ALA A 154 -5.48 3.49 -19.96
N GLY A 155 -4.23 3.30 -19.57
CA GLY A 155 -3.15 4.17 -19.98
C GLY A 155 -2.89 4.15 -21.48
N VAL A 156 -2.90 2.96 -22.08
CA VAL A 156 -2.67 2.78 -23.53
C VAL A 156 -3.81 3.36 -24.35
N GLU A 157 -5.05 3.18 -23.91
CA GLU A 157 -6.22 3.72 -24.62
C GLU A 157 -6.38 5.24 -24.42
N GLY A 158 -5.64 5.84 -23.50
CA GLY A 158 -5.67 7.29 -23.29
C GLY A 158 -6.98 7.83 -22.71
N LEU A 159 -7.83 6.95 -22.18
CA LEU A 159 -9.14 7.34 -21.65
C LEU A 159 -9.04 8.11 -20.33
N SER A 160 -8.12 7.70 -19.48
CA SER A 160 -7.76 8.43 -18.27
C SER A 160 -6.46 7.88 -17.71
N LEU A 161 -5.73 8.71 -16.98
CA LEU A 161 -4.47 8.31 -16.37
C LEU A 161 -4.74 7.66 -15.01
N ILE A 162 -3.85 6.75 -14.64
CA ILE A 162 -3.83 6.17 -13.31
C ILE A 162 -3.03 7.09 -12.40
N HIS A 163 -3.58 7.39 -11.24
CA HIS A 163 -2.95 8.25 -10.24
C HIS A 163 -2.73 7.50 -8.95
N ILE A 164 -1.55 7.65 -8.38
CA ILE A 164 -1.21 7.11 -7.06
C ILE A 164 -1.12 8.29 -6.11
N SER A 165 -1.99 8.30 -5.11
CA SER A 165 -2.13 9.41 -4.17
C SER A 165 -1.64 9.02 -2.78
N GLU A 166 -0.94 9.94 -2.13
CA GLU A 166 -0.46 9.80 -0.77
C GLU A 166 -0.93 11.00 0.05
N PRO A 167 -2.23 11.06 0.40
CA PRO A 167 -2.82 12.27 0.94
C PRO A 167 -2.19 12.78 2.24
N THR A 168 -1.61 11.88 3.03
CA THR A 168 -1.01 12.25 4.32
C THR A 168 0.26 13.08 4.19
N ARG A 169 0.87 13.16 3.01
CA ARG A 169 2.09 13.93 2.80
C ARG A 169 1.85 15.42 2.58
N GLN A 170 0.61 15.84 2.44
CA GLN A 170 0.27 17.21 2.08
C GLN A 170 0.08 18.14 3.29
N HIS A 171 0.30 17.65 4.48
CA HIS A 171 0.06 18.41 5.70
C HIS A 171 1.37 18.95 6.27
N HIS A 172 1.92 19.93 5.61
CA HIS A 172 3.10 20.64 6.09
C HIS A 172 2.78 22.05 6.48
#